data_ff5e48d76850d3a3fdbc1ce7efb5ca2d
#
_entry.id   ff5e48d76850d3a3fdbc1ce7efb5ca2d
#
_cell.length_a   1.000
_cell.length_b   1.000
_cell.length_c   1.000
_cell.angle_alpha   90.00
_cell.angle_beta   90.00
_cell.angle_gamma   90.00
#
_symmetry.space_group_name_H-M   'P 1'
#
loop_
_entity.id
_entity.type
_entity.pdbx_description
1 polymer ?
#
loop_
_entity_poly.entity_id
_entity_poly.type
_entity_poly.pdbx_seq_one_letter_code
_entity_poly.pdbx_strand_id
1 'polypeptide(L)'
;YDVNYNLKNSGSWKVLPNGDRIWQLAIECQGALTVNLLFQNFHLPKGAYLYLYDIDQTNRVGAYTSINNREDGELGSELVHGEKIIVEYVEPAEVKESGRFTISNVIHGYRTLAPIEKNLVRALNSSGDCNIDVNCPLGNGWDSEIRSVAMIVVGGSGICTGALVNNTCNDGSTYFLTANHCLGGSTGSWAFRFNWQSPPGTESCATTVGSVDPGPPYDQTANGATILVNSAASDFALLEIDNMTLTNAQNWNCFYAGWDASDLTTVTQATGIHHPRGDVKKICRENDAPFHSTNGGAATWYITQWEQGVTEPGSSGSPLFDGITHRIIGQLYGGVASCTNFGYDTYGKTSVSWGLGLNTYLDPNGTGIEFVDGIDAIDLPDPVISLIDDSLDFELANEETDQGDFIISNVGEQESLLSYSAKINVFESPQGGSDSSGHFWSDSNSETSINSDWIDISE
;
A
#
# COMPACT_ATOMS: atom_id res chain seq x y z
N TYR A 1 -7.90 17.17 12.46
CA TYR A 1 -7.57 18.55 12.80
C TYR A 1 -6.51 19.06 11.85
N ASP A 2 -6.79 20.16 11.18
CA ASP A 2 -5.82 20.84 10.32
C ASP A 2 -4.76 21.52 11.20
N VAL A 3 -3.50 21.28 10.87
CA VAL A 3 -2.34 21.84 11.58
C VAL A 3 -1.27 22.27 10.57
N ASN A 4 -0.20 22.89 11.04
CA ASN A 4 0.95 23.23 10.21
C ASN A 4 2.22 23.11 11.06
N TYR A 5 2.58 21.87 11.38
CA TYR A 5 3.80 21.59 12.14
C TYR A 5 4.90 21.12 11.21
N ASN A 6 6.08 21.70 11.33
CA ASN A 6 7.22 21.38 10.48
C ASN A 6 8.55 21.52 11.25
N LEU A 7 9.63 21.13 10.62
CA LEU A 7 10.98 21.11 11.20
C LEU A 7 11.50 22.48 11.69
N LYS A 8 10.82 23.60 11.29
CA LYS A 8 11.24 24.97 11.62
C LYS A 8 10.38 25.64 12.68
N ASN A 9 9.09 25.27 12.75
CA ASN A 9 8.15 26.00 13.61
C ASN A 9 7.67 25.20 14.81
N SER A 10 8.01 23.91 14.90
CA SER A 10 7.51 23.01 15.93
C SER A 10 8.60 22.05 16.38
N GLY A 11 8.37 21.34 17.50
CA GLY A 11 9.30 20.36 18.02
C GLY A 11 10.62 20.94 18.51
N SER A 12 11.58 20.07 18.74
CA SER A 12 12.92 20.41 19.21
C SER A 12 14.00 19.58 18.56
N TRP A 13 15.13 20.20 18.26
CA TRP A 13 16.30 19.56 17.70
C TRP A 13 17.34 19.23 18.76
N LYS A 14 17.97 18.07 18.64
CA LYS A 14 19.14 17.64 19.41
C LYS A 14 20.23 17.21 18.46
N VAL A 15 21.44 17.71 18.65
CA VAL A 15 22.64 17.28 17.91
C VAL A 15 23.33 16.18 18.69
N LEU A 16 23.67 15.08 18.02
CA LEU A 16 24.39 13.96 18.57
C LEU A 16 25.93 14.17 18.46
N PRO A 17 26.74 13.44 19.25
CA PRO A 17 28.21 13.57 19.21
C PRO A 17 28.85 13.30 17.84
N ASN A 18 28.23 12.49 17.00
CA ASN A 18 28.68 12.19 15.63
C ASN A 18 28.25 13.23 14.61
N GLY A 19 27.51 14.27 15.02
CA GLY A 19 27.02 15.34 14.14
C GLY A 19 25.60 15.11 13.61
N ASP A 20 25.05 13.92 13.73
CA ASP A 20 23.65 13.65 13.39
C ASP A 20 22.70 14.49 14.21
N ARG A 21 21.50 14.68 13.72
CA ARG A 21 20.47 15.44 14.41
C ARG A 21 19.19 14.66 14.58
N ILE A 22 18.55 14.85 15.71
CA ILE A 22 17.22 14.28 16.00
C ILE A 22 16.27 15.44 16.25
N TRP A 23 15.15 15.44 15.52
CA TRP A 23 14.02 16.30 15.78
C TRP A 23 12.90 15.51 16.39
N GLN A 24 12.25 16.03 17.44
CA GLN A 24 11.13 15.38 18.10
C GLN A 24 10.00 16.36 18.32
N LEU A 25 8.76 15.88 18.05
CA LEU A 25 7.52 16.58 18.34
C LEU A 25 6.57 15.63 19.08
N ALA A 26 6.09 16.03 20.26
CA ALA A 26 5.02 15.32 20.95
C ALA A 26 3.67 15.91 20.55
N ILE A 27 2.71 15.06 20.21
CA ILE A 27 1.33 15.44 19.89
C ILE A 27 0.41 14.71 20.85
N GLU A 28 -0.50 15.46 21.50
CA GLU A 28 -1.50 14.91 22.39
C GLU A 28 -2.91 15.19 21.84
N CYS A 29 -3.67 14.12 21.64
CA CYS A 29 -5.06 14.13 21.20
C CYS A 29 -5.93 13.51 22.30
N GLN A 30 -6.36 14.31 23.26
CA GLN A 30 -7.07 13.83 24.42
C GLN A 30 -8.31 13.00 24.05
N GLY A 31 -8.40 11.79 24.60
CA GLY A 31 -9.47 10.83 24.33
C GLY A 31 -9.36 10.10 22.99
N ALA A 32 -8.28 10.27 22.24
CA ALA A 32 -8.05 9.49 21.04
C ALA A 32 -7.70 8.03 21.39
N LEU A 33 -8.21 7.11 20.61
CA LEU A 33 -7.84 5.69 20.68
C LEU A 33 -6.61 5.40 19.82
N THR A 34 -6.51 6.13 18.70
CA THR A 34 -5.36 6.13 17.82
C THR A 34 -5.11 7.54 17.31
N VAL A 35 -3.87 7.81 16.96
CA VAL A 35 -3.48 9.03 16.25
C VAL A 35 -2.67 8.64 15.02
N ASN A 36 -2.99 9.24 13.89
CA ASN A 36 -2.16 9.19 12.71
C ASN A 36 -2.05 10.56 12.04
N LEU A 37 -1.07 10.71 11.17
CA LEU A 37 -0.69 12.00 10.61
C LEU A 37 -0.75 11.97 9.09
N LEU A 38 -1.18 13.09 8.50
CA LEU A 38 -0.99 13.36 7.09
C LEU A 38 0.13 14.38 6.93
N PHE A 39 1.02 14.11 6.01
CA PHE A 39 2.16 14.95 5.68
C PHE A 39 1.99 15.54 4.28
N GLN A 40 2.47 16.77 4.11
CA GLN A 40 2.65 17.46 2.83
C GLN A 40 4.09 17.94 2.71
N ASN A 41 4.54 18.21 1.49
CA ASN A 41 5.92 18.56 1.19
C ASN A 41 6.92 17.56 1.78
N PHE A 42 6.50 16.29 1.84
CA PHE A 42 7.29 15.22 2.43
C PHE A 42 8.46 14.85 1.52
N HIS A 43 9.64 14.98 2.06
CA HIS A 43 10.87 14.55 1.42
C HIS A 43 11.93 14.27 2.47
N LEU A 44 12.37 13.03 2.52
CA LEU A 44 13.49 12.61 3.36
C LEU A 44 14.71 12.32 2.49
N PRO A 45 15.89 12.85 2.83
CA PRO A 45 17.12 12.51 2.14
C PRO A 45 17.53 11.06 2.42
N LYS A 46 18.34 10.48 1.56
CA LYS A 46 18.85 9.12 1.75
C LYS A 46 19.62 9.02 3.07
N GLY A 47 19.31 8.00 3.86
CA GLY A 47 19.89 7.77 5.19
C GLY A 47 19.15 8.45 6.35
N ALA A 48 18.16 9.32 6.08
CA ALA A 48 17.30 9.85 7.12
C ALA A 48 16.12 8.92 7.41
N TYR A 49 15.57 9.02 8.63
CA TYR A 49 14.48 8.18 9.11
C TYR A 49 13.43 9.01 9.84
N LEU A 50 12.15 8.69 9.62
CA LEU A 50 11.04 9.23 10.38
C LEU A 50 10.29 8.09 11.06
N TYR A 51 10.03 8.23 12.35
CA TYR A 51 9.26 7.30 13.16
C TYR A 51 8.11 8.01 13.86
N LEU A 52 7.03 7.28 14.09
CA LEU A 52 5.96 7.67 14.98
C LEU A 52 5.81 6.56 16.03
N TYR A 53 5.67 6.92 17.30
CA TYR A 53 5.50 5.93 18.35
C TYR A 53 4.72 6.52 19.54
N ASP A 54 4.10 5.64 20.34
CA ASP A 54 3.47 5.97 21.60
C ASP A 54 4.53 6.32 22.66
N ILE A 55 4.12 6.98 23.74
CA ILE A 55 5.04 7.48 24.77
C ILE A 55 5.83 6.34 25.44
N ASP A 56 5.27 5.16 25.52
CA ASP A 56 5.88 3.98 26.12
C ASP A 56 6.71 3.15 25.12
N GLN A 57 6.76 3.58 23.86
CA GLN A 57 7.44 2.91 22.75
C GLN A 57 6.98 1.46 22.51
N THR A 58 5.74 1.15 22.90
CA THR A 58 5.15 -0.17 22.72
C THR A 58 4.56 -0.35 21.33
N ASN A 59 4.22 0.76 20.67
CA ASN A 59 3.71 0.80 19.31
C ASN A 59 4.52 1.81 18.49
N ARG A 60 5.28 1.32 17.52
CA ARG A 60 6.15 2.12 16.66
C ARG A 60 5.83 1.86 15.19
N VAL A 61 5.70 2.93 14.43
CA VAL A 61 5.41 2.95 12.99
C VAL A 61 6.57 3.59 12.25
N GLY A 62 6.90 3.09 11.07
CA GLY A 62 8.09 3.44 10.30
C GLY A 62 9.16 2.36 10.44
N ALA A 63 10.37 2.56 9.93
CA ALA A 63 10.92 3.84 9.49
C ALA A 63 10.36 4.26 8.13
N TYR A 64 9.83 5.47 8.05
CA TYR A 64 9.69 6.14 6.76
C TYR A 64 11.06 6.67 6.35
N THR A 65 11.41 6.51 5.07
CA THR A 65 12.73 6.85 4.52
C THR A 65 12.58 7.58 3.18
N SER A 66 13.67 7.77 2.45
CA SER A 66 13.63 8.33 1.10
C SER A 66 12.80 7.50 0.11
N ILE A 67 12.55 6.22 0.38
CA ILE A 67 11.69 5.35 -0.44
C ILE A 67 10.23 5.83 -0.40
N ASN A 68 9.81 6.46 0.70
CA ASN A 68 8.46 6.99 0.86
C ASN A 68 8.26 8.39 0.22
N ASN A 69 9.30 8.94 -0.43
CA ASN A 69 9.18 10.19 -1.17
C ASN A 69 8.33 9.98 -2.42
N ARG A 70 7.42 10.92 -2.66
CA ARG A 70 6.53 10.98 -3.83
C ARG A 70 6.66 12.35 -4.50
N GLU A 71 6.33 12.45 -5.78
CA GLU A 71 6.33 13.72 -6.51
C GLU A 71 5.34 14.73 -5.93
N ASP A 72 4.17 14.26 -5.48
CA ASP A 72 3.16 15.10 -4.84
C ASP A 72 3.55 15.53 -3.41
N GLY A 73 4.57 14.91 -2.83
CA GLY A 73 5.03 15.16 -1.48
C GLY A 73 4.03 14.81 -0.39
N GLU A 74 3.09 13.92 -0.67
CA GLU A 74 2.13 13.44 0.31
C GLU A 74 2.58 12.13 0.97
N LEU A 75 2.26 11.98 2.27
CA LEU A 75 2.42 10.73 3.02
C LEU A 75 1.32 10.66 4.08
N GLY A 76 0.66 9.51 4.19
CA GLY A 76 -0.17 9.16 5.33
C GLY A 76 0.56 8.19 6.25
N SER A 77 0.58 8.47 7.56
CA SER A 77 1.13 7.50 8.49
C SER A 77 0.12 6.41 8.82
N GLU A 78 0.64 5.28 9.25
CA GLU A 78 -0.12 4.26 9.97
C GLU A 78 -0.69 4.80 11.29
N LEU A 79 -1.61 4.04 11.87
CA LEU A 79 -2.25 4.35 13.13
C LEU A 79 -1.29 4.05 14.31
N VAL A 80 -1.02 5.05 15.13
CA VAL A 80 -0.31 4.88 16.41
C VAL A 80 -1.33 4.89 17.55
N HIS A 81 -1.18 3.97 18.48
CA HIS A 81 -2.13 3.78 19.56
C HIS A 81 -2.00 4.82 20.67
N GLY A 82 -3.16 5.12 21.28
CA GLY A 82 -3.27 6.03 22.39
C GLY A 82 -3.47 7.48 21.97
N GLU A 83 -3.53 8.35 22.96
CA GLU A 83 -3.81 9.78 22.80
C GLU A 83 -2.54 10.63 22.67
N LYS A 84 -1.35 10.04 22.89
CA LYS A 84 -0.06 10.71 22.85
C LYS A 84 0.91 9.98 21.96
N ILE A 85 1.44 10.71 20.99
CA ILE A 85 2.45 10.18 20.06
C ILE A 85 3.68 11.07 20.01
N ILE A 86 4.80 10.48 19.72
CA ILE A 86 6.06 11.15 19.41
C ILE A 86 6.34 10.97 17.93
N VAL A 87 6.60 12.07 17.26
CA VAL A 87 7.19 12.07 15.90
C VAL A 87 8.67 12.30 16.05
N GLU A 88 9.49 11.39 15.54
CA GLU A 88 10.94 11.47 15.61
C GLU A 88 11.55 11.40 14.21
N TYR A 89 12.28 12.45 13.85
CA TYR A 89 13.04 12.51 12.61
C TYR A 89 14.53 12.49 12.92
N VAL A 90 15.23 11.54 12.34
CA VAL A 90 16.68 11.38 12.47
C VAL A 90 17.33 11.79 11.15
N GLU A 91 18.23 12.75 11.21
CA GLU A 91 18.92 13.30 10.05
C GLU A 91 20.43 13.11 10.20
N PRO A 92 21.09 12.31 9.34
CA PRO A 92 22.53 12.17 9.30
C PRO A 92 23.23 13.51 9.03
N ALA A 93 24.46 13.65 9.55
CA ALA A 93 25.26 14.87 9.44
C ALA A 93 25.53 15.27 7.97
N GLU A 94 25.68 14.27 7.09
CA GLU A 94 26.01 14.44 5.67
C GLU A 94 24.88 15.06 4.87
N VAL A 95 23.63 14.90 5.32
CA VAL A 95 22.43 15.41 4.63
C VAL A 95 21.70 16.47 5.43
N LYS A 96 22.43 17.19 6.26
CA LYS A 96 21.91 18.22 7.17
C LYS A 96 21.08 19.27 6.44
N GLU A 97 19.86 19.53 6.96
CA GLU A 97 18.88 20.50 6.43
C GLU A 97 18.27 20.16 5.06
N SER A 98 18.52 18.94 4.56
CA SER A 98 17.93 18.49 3.30
C SER A 98 16.51 17.90 3.48
N GLY A 99 16.17 17.42 4.68
CA GLY A 99 14.85 16.91 4.98
C GLY A 99 13.81 18.02 5.08
N ARG A 100 12.62 17.74 4.56
CA ARG A 100 11.46 18.64 4.70
C ARG A 100 10.17 17.87 4.79
N PHE A 101 9.28 18.29 5.62
CA PHE A 101 7.88 17.87 5.68
C PHE A 101 7.06 18.87 6.48
N THR A 102 5.76 18.82 6.26
CA THR A 102 4.76 19.53 7.05
C THR A 102 3.70 18.54 7.47
N ILE A 103 3.48 18.37 8.75
CA ILE A 103 2.30 17.67 9.26
C ILE A 103 1.13 18.61 9.00
N SER A 104 0.26 18.25 8.06
CA SER A 104 -0.89 19.04 7.64
C SER A 104 -2.15 18.69 8.45
N ASN A 105 -2.26 17.44 8.87
CA ASN A 105 -3.41 16.95 9.62
C ASN A 105 -2.97 16.01 10.74
N VAL A 106 -3.63 16.18 11.88
CA VAL A 106 -3.62 15.23 12.98
C VAL A 106 -4.98 14.56 13.01
N ILE A 107 -5.01 13.27 12.79
CA ILE A 107 -6.24 12.48 12.75
C ILE A 107 -6.47 11.87 14.11
N HIS A 108 -7.62 12.19 14.71
CA HIS A 108 -8.06 11.70 16.01
C HIS A 108 -9.00 10.50 15.80
N GLY A 109 -8.51 9.31 16.05
CA GLY A 109 -9.31 8.09 16.02
C GLY A 109 -10.18 7.98 17.27
N TYR A 110 -11.49 8.24 17.15
CA TYR A 110 -12.43 8.29 18.27
C TYR A 110 -13.53 7.22 18.23
N ARG A 111 -13.55 6.37 17.22
CA ARG A 111 -14.55 5.33 17.09
C ARG A 111 -13.96 3.96 17.39
N THR A 112 -14.41 3.38 18.49
CA THR A 112 -14.86 2.00 18.49
C THR A 112 -16.37 2.03 18.28
N LEU A 113 -16.89 1.25 17.35
CA LEU A 113 -18.35 1.12 17.15
C LEU A 113 -19.01 0.19 18.16
N ALA A 114 -18.38 -0.05 19.30
CA ALA A 114 -18.87 -0.85 20.42
C ALA A 114 -18.93 -0.05 21.74
N PRO A 115 -19.81 -0.37 22.70
CA PRO A 115 -19.92 0.33 23.97
C PRO A 115 -18.63 0.23 24.76
N ILE A 116 -18.28 1.35 25.37
CA ILE A 116 -17.05 1.64 26.09
C ILE A 116 -16.83 0.69 27.26
N GLU A 117 -15.81 -0.17 27.16
CA GLU A 117 -15.06 -0.61 28.34
C GLU A 117 -13.60 -0.11 28.20
N LYS A 118 -13.12 0.45 29.30
CA LYS A 118 -11.94 1.30 29.45
C LYS A 118 -10.60 0.58 29.29
N ASN A 119 -10.30 -0.19 28.28
CA ASN A 119 -8.95 -0.78 28.15
C ASN A 119 -8.64 -1.31 26.76
N LEU A 120 -9.01 -0.64 25.66
CA LEU A 120 -8.65 -1.20 24.37
C LEU A 120 -8.20 -0.20 23.34
N VAL A 121 -7.06 -0.44 22.97
CA VAL A 121 -6.12 0.10 22.02
C VAL A 121 -6.25 -0.68 20.72
N ARG A 122 -6.73 -0.06 19.65
CA ARG A 122 -6.86 -0.56 18.27
C ARG A 122 -8.28 -0.81 17.79
N ALA A 123 -8.43 -0.93 16.45
CA ALA A 123 -9.58 -1.53 15.82
C ALA A 123 -9.71 -3.05 16.11
N LEU A 124 -8.72 -3.63 16.81
CA LEU A 124 -8.75 -5.00 17.32
C LEU A 124 -10.00 -5.24 18.16
N ASN A 125 -10.71 -6.34 17.88
CA ASN A 125 -11.98 -6.71 18.50
C ASN A 125 -13.10 -5.66 18.32
N SER A 126 -12.98 -4.81 17.29
CA SER A 126 -14.04 -3.88 16.92
C SER A 126 -15.12 -4.52 16.06
N SER A 127 -14.83 -5.64 15.43
CA SER A 127 -15.80 -6.44 14.69
C SER A 127 -16.74 -7.18 15.65
N GLY A 128 -17.94 -7.53 15.17
CA GLY A 128 -18.90 -8.29 15.97
C GLY A 128 -18.45 -9.74 16.20
N ASP A 129 -18.97 -10.35 17.29
CA ASP A 129 -18.55 -11.69 17.76
C ASP A 129 -18.79 -12.83 16.76
N CYS A 130 -19.58 -12.63 15.71
CA CYS A 130 -19.82 -13.63 14.67
C CYS A 130 -18.72 -13.67 13.60
N ASN A 131 -17.80 -12.69 13.58
CA ASN A 131 -16.66 -12.70 12.66
C ASN A 131 -15.65 -13.75 13.08
N ILE A 132 -15.08 -14.43 12.10
CA ILE A 132 -14.21 -15.60 12.29
C ILE A 132 -12.80 -15.21 11.82
N ASP A 133 -11.80 -15.36 12.69
CA ASP A 133 -10.41 -15.12 12.33
C ASP A 133 -9.95 -16.10 11.24
N VAL A 134 -9.09 -15.62 10.33
CA VAL A 134 -8.62 -16.44 9.19
C VAL A 134 -7.84 -17.69 9.61
N ASN A 135 -7.27 -17.71 10.81
CA ASN A 135 -6.54 -18.88 11.36
C ASN A 135 -7.47 -19.96 11.98
N CYS A 136 -8.79 -19.71 12.00
CA CYS A 136 -9.77 -20.70 12.44
C CYS A 136 -9.93 -21.81 11.38
N PRO A 137 -10.56 -22.94 11.74
CA PRO A 137 -10.76 -24.06 10.78
C PRO A 137 -11.46 -23.67 9.47
N LEU A 138 -12.24 -22.56 9.45
CA LEU A 138 -12.85 -22.02 8.23
C LEU A 138 -11.81 -21.53 7.21
N GLY A 139 -10.66 -21.07 7.69
CA GLY A 139 -9.55 -20.62 6.86
C GLY A 139 -8.64 -21.73 6.33
N ASN A 140 -8.85 -22.97 6.76
CA ASN A 140 -8.04 -24.10 6.27
C ASN A 140 -8.16 -24.24 4.75
N GLY A 141 -7.02 -24.26 4.06
CA GLY A 141 -6.94 -24.32 2.60
C GLY A 141 -7.04 -22.96 1.91
N TRP A 142 -7.12 -21.85 2.66
CA TRP A 142 -7.12 -20.49 2.16
C TRP A 142 -5.83 -19.72 2.48
N ASP A 143 -4.79 -20.43 2.90
CA ASP A 143 -3.54 -19.81 3.36
C ASP A 143 -2.90 -18.86 2.34
N SER A 144 -3.01 -19.16 1.06
CA SER A 144 -2.50 -18.34 -0.03
C SER A 144 -3.34 -17.06 -0.19
N GLU A 145 -4.65 -17.18 -0.37
CA GLU A 145 -5.55 -16.06 -0.58
C GLU A 145 -5.58 -15.13 0.64
N ILE A 146 -5.46 -15.66 1.86
CA ILE A 146 -5.32 -14.88 3.09
C ILE A 146 -4.14 -13.92 3.00
N ARG A 147 -3.01 -14.32 2.43
CA ARG A 147 -1.79 -13.51 2.30
C ARG A 147 -1.87 -12.43 1.21
N SER A 148 -2.87 -12.49 0.32
CA SER A 148 -3.11 -11.44 -0.68
C SER A 148 -3.84 -10.23 -0.11
N VAL A 149 -4.65 -10.44 0.94
CA VAL A 149 -5.58 -9.42 1.46
C VAL A 149 -4.89 -8.49 2.44
N ALA A 150 -5.11 -7.18 2.28
CA ALA A 150 -4.61 -6.17 3.19
C ALA A 150 -5.71 -5.20 3.64
N MET A 151 -5.54 -4.65 4.84
CA MET A 151 -6.34 -3.53 5.34
C MET A 151 -5.84 -2.23 4.71
N ILE A 152 -6.75 -1.37 4.29
CA ILE A 152 -6.44 -0.03 3.80
C ILE A 152 -6.86 1.00 4.84
N VAL A 153 -5.94 1.91 5.19
CA VAL A 153 -6.27 3.16 5.90
C VAL A 153 -6.39 4.25 4.86
N VAL A 154 -7.63 4.67 4.59
CA VAL A 154 -8.00 5.62 3.55
C VAL A 154 -7.94 7.04 4.08
N GLY A 155 -7.07 7.88 3.53
CA GLY A 155 -6.98 9.31 3.90
C GLY A 155 -6.83 9.56 5.40
N GLY A 156 -6.22 8.62 6.11
CA GLY A 156 -5.96 8.68 7.54
C GLY A 156 -7.14 8.34 8.45
N SER A 157 -8.36 8.21 7.96
CA SER A 157 -9.55 8.04 8.82
C SER A 157 -10.57 7.02 8.33
N GLY A 158 -10.58 6.67 7.05
CA GLY A 158 -11.42 5.62 6.49
C GLY A 158 -10.73 4.26 6.57
N ILE A 159 -11.51 3.20 6.60
CA ILE A 159 -11.01 1.82 6.51
C ILE A 159 -11.71 1.14 5.34
N CYS A 160 -10.91 0.49 4.51
CA CYS A 160 -11.34 -0.42 3.47
C CYS A 160 -10.45 -1.67 3.47
N THR A 161 -10.75 -2.58 2.59
CA THR A 161 -10.00 -3.82 2.37
C THR A 161 -9.73 -3.95 0.87
N GLY A 162 -8.70 -4.68 0.50
CA GLY A 162 -8.44 -5.07 -0.89
C GLY A 162 -7.45 -6.22 -0.94
N ALA A 163 -7.03 -6.59 -2.14
CA ALA A 163 -6.11 -7.70 -2.35
C ALA A 163 -5.09 -7.38 -3.45
N LEU A 164 -3.84 -7.85 -3.27
CA LEU A 164 -2.88 -7.97 -4.37
C LEU A 164 -3.44 -8.96 -5.39
N VAL A 165 -3.35 -8.60 -6.67
CA VAL A 165 -3.83 -9.43 -7.77
C VAL A 165 -2.73 -9.71 -8.77
N ASN A 166 -2.69 -10.92 -9.27
CA ASN A 166 -1.78 -11.35 -10.32
C ASN A 166 -2.20 -10.77 -11.69
N ASN A 167 -1.28 -10.74 -12.62
CA ASN A 167 -1.55 -10.47 -14.03
C ASN A 167 -1.10 -11.66 -14.90
N THR A 168 -1.42 -11.64 -16.20
CA THR A 168 -1.07 -12.73 -17.13
C THR A 168 0.44 -12.86 -17.38
N CYS A 169 1.24 -11.85 -17.00
CA CYS A 169 2.70 -11.87 -17.11
C CYS A 169 3.40 -12.49 -15.91
N ASN A 170 2.72 -12.65 -14.75
CA ASN A 170 3.31 -13.07 -13.47
C ASN A 170 4.55 -12.23 -13.10
N ASP A 171 4.49 -10.92 -13.31
CA ASP A 171 5.64 -10.02 -13.22
C ASP A 171 5.84 -9.38 -11.84
N GLY A 172 4.95 -9.65 -10.88
CA GLY A 172 5.03 -9.09 -9.53
C GLY A 172 4.67 -7.62 -9.43
N SER A 173 4.00 -7.05 -10.44
CA SER A 173 3.41 -5.72 -10.36
C SER A 173 2.54 -5.58 -9.12
N THR A 174 2.68 -4.48 -8.38
CA THR A 174 2.01 -4.27 -7.10
C THR A 174 0.55 -3.84 -7.26
N TYR A 175 -0.15 -4.50 -8.17
CA TYR A 175 -1.56 -4.25 -8.45
C TYR A 175 -2.45 -4.67 -7.29
N PHE A 176 -3.28 -3.74 -6.86
CA PHE A 176 -4.13 -3.91 -5.69
C PHE A 176 -5.59 -3.58 -6.03
N LEU A 177 -6.45 -4.58 -5.97
CA LEU A 177 -7.88 -4.46 -6.27
C LEU A 177 -8.67 -4.09 -5.01
N THR A 178 -9.51 -3.06 -5.11
CA THR A 178 -10.43 -2.63 -4.07
C THR A 178 -11.72 -2.04 -4.68
N ALA A 179 -12.57 -1.41 -3.87
CA ALA A 179 -13.81 -0.79 -4.34
C ALA A 179 -13.62 0.68 -4.78
N ASN A 180 -14.35 1.09 -5.82
CA ASN A 180 -14.39 2.49 -6.25
C ASN A 180 -14.92 3.43 -5.16
N HIS A 181 -15.92 3.02 -4.39
CA HIS A 181 -16.45 3.86 -3.31
C HIS A 181 -15.46 4.06 -2.14
N CYS A 182 -14.36 3.28 -2.06
CA CYS A 182 -13.26 3.53 -1.13
C CYS A 182 -12.42 4.75 -1.54
N LEU A 183 -12.46 5.14 -2.82
CA LEU A 183 -11.66 6.26 -3.31
C LEU A 183 -12.12 7.57 -2.66
N GLY A 184 -11.34 8.07 -1.74
CA GLY A 184 -11.59 9.32 -1.02
C GLY A 184 -10.28 10.01 -0.65
N GLY A 185 -10.18 11.30 -0.97
CA GLY A 185 -8.95 12.06 -0.80
C GLY A 185 -7.85 11.60 -1.77
N SER A 186 -6.62 11.96 -1.46
CA SER A 186 -5.45 11.50 -2.22
C SER A 186 -5.03 10.11 -1.81
N THR A 187 -4.87 9.21 -2.78
CA THR A 187 -4.35 7.85 -2.55
C THR A 187 -2.87 7.85 -2.13
N GLY A 188 -2.15 8.94 -2.36
CA GLY A 188 -0.80 9.16 -1.82
C GLY A 188 -0.73 9.12 -0.29
N SER A 189 -1.84 9.42 0.38
CA SER A 189 -1.95 9.36 1.84
C SER A 189 -2.48 8.03 2.39
N TRP A 190 -2.64 7.00 1.55
CA TRP A 190 -3.14 5.71 1.99
C TRP A 190 -2.04 4.84 2.59
N ALA A 191 -2.41 3.95 3.52
CA ALA A 191 -1.53 2.92 4.05
C ALA A 191 -2.19 1.54 3.87
N PHE A 192 -1.37 0.55 3.49
CA PHE A 192 -1.76 -0.83 3.19
C PHE A 192 -1.09 -1.75 4.18
N ARG A 193 -1.85 -2.32 5.11
CA ARG A 193 -1.33 -3.19 6.16
C ARG A 193 -1.56 -4.65 5.79
N PHE A 194 -0.47 -5.34 5.47
CA PHE A 194 -0.45 -6.77 5.20
C PHE A 194 -0.35 -7.60 6.49
N ASN A 195 -0.77 -8.85 6.41
CA ASN A 195 -0.66 -9.84 7.50
C ASN A 195 -1.19 -9.37 8.87
N TRP A 196 -2.13 -8.43 8.87
CA TRP A 196 -2.84 -7.98 10.04
C TRP A 196 -3.89 -9.04 10.44
N GLN A 197 -3.47 -10.05 11.20
CA GLN A 197 -4.29 -11.20 11.61
C GLN A 197 -3.85 -11.74 12.96
N SER A 198 -4.75 -12.40 13.69
CA SER A 198 -4.40 -13.05 14.96
C SER A 198 -3.30 -14.08 14.76
N PRO A 199 -2.32 -14.19 15.69
CA PRO A 199 -1.34 -15.26 15.64
C PRO A 199 -2.03 -16.64 15.77
N PRO A 200 -1.50 -17.69 15.12
CA PRO A 200 -2.04 -19.05 15.26
C PRO A 200 -2.14 -19.49 16.72
N GLY A 201 -3.27 -20.09 17.08
CA GLY A 201 -3.56 -20.55 18.44
C GLY A 201 -4.13 -19.45 19.38
N THR A 202 -4.33 -18.23 18.85
CA THR A 202 -4.90 -17.10 19.59
C THR A 202 -6.11 -16.51 18.89
N GLU A 203 -6.61 -17.20 17.86
CA GLU A 203 -7.73 -16.79 17.04
C GLU A 203 -9.07 -16.80 17.77
N SER A 204 -9.97 -15.92 17.33
CA SER A 204 -11.37 -15.92 17.75
C SER A 204 -12.23 -16.63 16.70
N CYS A 205 -12.77 -17.78 17.06
CA CYS A 205 -13.57 -18.62 16.16
C CYS A 205 -15.05 -18.58 16.51
N ALA A 206 -15.62 -17.40 16.61
CA ALA A 206 -17.03 -17.10 16.89
C ALA A 206 -17.58 -17.63 18.24
N THR A 207 -16.80 -18.43 18.97
CA THR A 207 -17.18 -19.01 20.28
C THR A 207 -16.18 -18.70 21.38
N THR A 208 -15.11 -17.97 21.08
CA THR A 208 -14.02 -17.63 21.98
C THR A 208 -13.91 -16.11 22.16
N VAL A 209 -13.26 -15.71 23.22
CA VAL A 209 -13.14 -14.30 23.62
C VAL A 209 -12.06 -13.59 22.83
N GLY A 210 -12.47 -12.82 21.85
CA GLY A 210 -11.65 -11.79 21.20
C GLY A 210 -10.43 -12.28 20.44
N SER A 211 -10.12 -11.59 19.36
CA SER A 211 -8.91 -11.78 18.57
C SER A 211 -7.71 -11.20 19.30
N VAL A 212 -6.51 -11.69 18.98
CA VAL A 212 -5.25 -11.22 19.56
C VAL A 212 -4.45 -10.46 18.51
N ASP A 213 -3.90 -9.34 18.94
CA ASP A 213 -2.97 -8.55 18.15
C ASP A 213 -1.73 -9.34 17.78
N PRO A 214 -1.31 -9.37 16.49
CA PRO A 214 -0.05 -9.98 16.09
C PRO A 214 1.17 -9.33 16.73
N GLY A 215 1.01 -8.11 17.29
CA GLY A 215 2.07 -7.37 17.96
C GLY A 215 2.89 -6.50 17.00
N PRO A 216 3.63 -5.51 17.54
CA PRO A 216 4.62 -4.75 16.79
C PRO A 216 5.89 -5.60 16.56
N PRO A 217 6.75 -5.22 15.58
CA PRO A 217 6.59 -4.04 14.71
C PRO A 217 5.56 -4.31 13.61
N TYR A 218 4.84 -3.23 13.21
CA TYR A 218 3.97 -3.26 12.01
C TYR A 218 4.80 -2.81 10.80
N ASP A 219 5.82 -3.56 10.48
CA ASP A 219 6.76 -3.31 9.38
C ASP A 219 6.26 -3.79 8.01
N GLN A 220 5.15 -4.53 7.99
CA GLN A 220 4.52 -5.02 6.75
C GLN A 220 3.45 -4.05 6.26
N THR A 221 3.84 -2.78 6.13
CA THR A 221 2.97 -1.71 5.68
C THR A 221 3.60 -0.97 4.51
N ALA A 222 2.84 -0.85 3.42
CA ALA A 222 3.17 0.00 2.29
C ALA A 222 2.34 1.29 2.33
N ASN A 223 2.84 2.36 1.71
CA ASN A 223 2.20 3.67 1.72
C ASN A 223 2.13 4.27 0.32
N GLY A 224 1.04 4.96 0.06
CA GLY A 224 0.78 5.60 -1.21
C GLY A 224 0.39 4.64 -2.32
N ALA A 225 -0.48 5.09 -3.20
CA ALA A 225 -0.86 4.35 -4.38
C ALA A 225 -1.26 5.28 -5.52
N THR A 226 -1.08 4.80 -6.73
CA THR A 226 -1.57 5.42 -7.96
C THR A 226 -2.84 4.71 -8.41
N ILE A 227 -3.88 5.46 -8.76
CA ILE A 227 -5.10 4.89 -9.34
C ILE A 227 -4.83 4.58 -10.81
N LEU A 228 -4.88 3.32 -11.19
CA LEU A 228 -4.69 2.87 -12.56
C LEU A 228 -6.00 2.94 -13.36
N VAL A 229 -7.05 2.34 -12.83
CA VAL A 229 -8.38 2.33 -13.43
C VAL A 229 -9.45 2.11 -12.36
N ASN A 230 -10.60 2.76 -12.52
CA ASN A 230 -11.73 2.57 -11.62
C ASN A 230 -13.06 2.81 -12.33
N SER A 231 -14.14 2.24 -11.82
CA SER A 231 -15.48 2.51 -12.32
C SER A 231 -16.56 2.23 -11.28
N ALA A 232 -17.54 3.11 -11.20
CA ALA A 232 -18.74 2.91 -10.39
C ALA A 232 -19.69 1.85 -11.00
N ALA A 233 -19.55 1.49 -12.28
CA ALA A 233 -20.45 0.55 -12.95
C ALA A 233 -20.31 -0.91 -12.46
N SER A 234 -19.19 -1.24 -11.82
CA SER A 234 -18.98 -2.46 -11.04
C SER A 234 -18.30 -2.16 -9.72
N ASP A 235 -18.23 -0.90 -9.33
CA ASP A 235 -17.64 -0.41 -8.07
C ASP A 235 -16.21 -0.90 -7.81
N PHE A 236 -15.38 -1.00 -8.84
CA PHE A 236 -13.97 -1.44 -8.70
C PHE A 236 -12.99 -0.28 -8.80
N ALA A 237 -11.86 -0.43 -8.16
CA ALA A 237 -10.65 0.36 -8.36
C ALA A 237 -9.43 -0.56 -8.36
N LEU A 238 -8.60 -0.45 -9.38
CA LEU A 238 -7.27 -1.04 -9.43
C LEU A 238 -6.25 0.05 -9.12
N LEU A 239 -5.42 -0.22 -8.16
CA LEU A 239 -4.33 0.66 -7.72
C LEU A 239 -2.99 -0.03 -8.00
N GLU A 240 -1.95 0.77 -8.15
CA GLU A 240 -0.58 0.33 -8.00
C GLU A 240 -0.04 0.91 -6.70
N ILE A 241 0.50 0.06 -5.82
CA ILE A 241 1.08 0.50 -4.55
C ILE A 241 2.47 1.06 -4.83
N ASP A 242 2.71 2.35 -4.55
CA ASP A 242 3.88 3.06 -5.05
C ASP A 242 5.22 2.65 -4.40
N ASN A 243 5.24 2.36 -3.12
CA ASN A 243 6.49 2.04 -2.42
C ASN A 243 6.58 0.60 -1.92
N MET A 244 5.82 -0.29 -2.54
CA MET A 244 5.93 -1.73 -2.36
C MET A 244 6.79 -2.29 -3.50
N THR A 245 7.77 -3.11 -3.18
CA THR A 245 8.61 -3.80 -4.16
C THR A 245 8.34 -5.30 -4.12
N LEU A 246 8.76 -6.03 -5.17
CA LEU A 246 8.71 -7.50 -5.15
C LEU A 246 9.47 -8.06 -3.93
N THR A 247 10.62 -7.49 -3.58
CA THR A 247 11.37 -7.88 -2.37
C THR A 247 10.55 -7.69 -1.08
N ASN A 248 9.76 -6.62 -0.99
CA ASN A 248 8.83 -6.46 0.15
C ASN A 248 7.78 -7.56 0.14
N ALA A 249 7.16 -7.84 -1.00
CA ALA A 249 6.14 -8.88 -1.13
C ALA A 249 6.69 -10.27 -0.76
N GLN A 250 7.90 -10.61 -1.20
CA GLN A 250 8.60 -11.84 -0.85
C GLN A 250 8.91 -11.94 0.65
N ASN A 251 9.50 -10.88 1.24
CA ASN A 251 9.83 -10.83 2.66
C ASN A 251 8.58 -10.90 3.57
N TRP A 252 7.47 -10.35 3.11
CA TRP A 252 6.19 -10.38 3.82
C TRP A 252 5.38 -11.65 3.53
N ASN A 253 5.92 -12.55 2.70
CA ASN A 253 5.26 -13.76 2.26
C ASN A 253 3.88 -13.48 1.65
N CYS A 254 3.80 -12.45 0.81
CA CYS A 254 2.57 -12.09 0.11
C CYS A 254 2.21 -13.11 -0.97
N PHE A 255 0.95 -13.12 -1.32
CA PHE A 255 0.39 -13.86 -2.44
C PHE A 255 -0.32 -12.90 -3.38
N TYR A 256 -0.12 -13.07 -4.65
CA TYR A 256 -0.86 -12.37 -5.69
C TYR A 256 -2.05 -13.22 -6.09
N ALA A 257 -3.26 -12.80 -5.73
CA ALA A 257 -4.46 -13.58 -5.95
C ALA A 257 -4.79 -13.74 -7.44
N GLY A 258 -5.21 -14.92 -7.81
CA GLY A 258 -5.80 -15.18 -9.12
C GLY A 258 -7.19 -14.53 -9.25
N TRP A 259 -7.66 -14.39 -10.47
CA TRP A 259 -8.96 -13.80 -10.78
C TRP A 259 -9.63 -14.52 -11.95
N ASP A 260 -10.95 -14.38 -12.05
CA ASP A 260 -11.77 -14.90 -13.15
C ASP A 260 -12.74 -13.80 -13.63
N ALA A 261 -12.57 -13.39 -14.86
CA ALA A 261 -13.39 -12.40 -15.55
C ALA A 261 -14.29 -13.02 -16.64
N SER A 262 -14.30 -14.34 -16.76
CA SER A 262 -14.96 -15.02 -17.89
C SER A 262 -16.49 -14.96 -17.86
N ASP A 263 -17.11 -14.73 -16.72
CA ASP A 263 -18.56 -14.82 -16.48
C ASP A 263 -19.19 -16.21 -16.87
N LEU A 264 -18.33 -17.15 -17.23
CA LEU A 264 -18.69 -18.52 -17.64
C LEU A 264 -18.58 -19.51 -16.48
N THR A 265 -17.86 -19.14 -15.44
CA THR A 265 -17.66 -20.00 -14.27
C THR A 265 -18.96 -20.14 -13.51
N THR A 266 -19.37 -21.38 -13.30
CA THR A 266 -20.50 -21.67 -12.42
C THR A 266 -20.03 -21.63 -10.98
N VAL A 267 -20.20 -20.49 -10.34
CA VAL A 267 -19.88 -20.30 -8.92
C VAL A 267 -20.95 -21.01 -8.09
N THR A 268 -20.56 -21.97 -7.27
CA THR A 268 -21.47 -22.75 -6.44
C THR A 268 -21.37 -22.41 -4.96
N GLN A 269 -20.29 -21.78 -4.55
CA GLN A 269 -20.01 -21.32 -3.21
C GLN A 269 -19.02 -20.14 -3.28
N ALA A 270 -19.00 -19.31 -2.26
CA ALA A 270 -18.11 -18.14 -2.25
C ALA A 270 -17.49 -17.93 -0.87
N THR A 271 -16.29 -17.34 -0.86
CA THR A 271 -15.56 -16.99 0.36
C THR A 271 -15.11 -15.53 0.29
N GLY A 272 -15.37 -14.80 1.37
CA GLY A 272 -14.86 -13.44 1.57
C GLY A 272 -13.75 -13.42 2.60
N ILE A 273 -12.68 -12.67 2.33
CA ILE A 273 -11.57 -12.43 3.28
C ILE A 273 -11.42 -10.92 3.42
N HIS A 274 -11.53 -10.40 4.65
CA HIS A 274 -11.75 -8.97 4.85
C HIS A 274 -11.27 -8.45 6.22
N HIS A 275 -11.33 -7.12 6.42
CA HIS A 275 -11.01 -6.43 7.67
C HIS A 275 -12.22 -5.65 8.19
N PRO A 276 -13.20 -6.32 8.83
CA PRO A 276 -14.41 -5.66 9.31
C PRO A 276 -14.07 -4.69 10.42
N ARG A 277 -14.52 -3.43 10.29
CA ARG A 277 -14.27 -2.33 11.23
C ARG A 277 -12.78 -2.04 11.52
N GLY A 278 -11.89 -2.47 10.60
CA GLY A 278 -10.44 -2.38 10.78
C GLY A 278 -9.88 -3.37 11.80
N ASP A 279 -10.64 -4.41 12.15
CA ASP A 279 -10.17 -5.53 12.98
C ASP A 279 -9.20 -6.40 12.20
N VAL A 280 -8.52 -7.30 12.91
CA VAL A 280 -7.68 -8.32 12.28
C VAL A 280 -8.46 -9.10 11.23
N LYS A 281 -7.74 -9.66 10.28
CA LYS A 281 -8.30 -10.34 9.10
C LYS A 281 -9.28 -11.42 9.47
N LYS A 282 -10.44 -11.41 8.83
CA LYS A 282 -11.56 -12.33 9.04
C LYS A 282 -11.91 -13.03 7.74
N ILE A 283 -12.64 -14.13 7.88
CA ILE A 283 -13.14 -14.94 6.77
C ILE A 283 -14.63 -15.23 6.95
N CYS A 284 -15.37 -15.17 5.86
CA CYS A 284 -16.78 -15.58 5.80
C CYS A 284 -17.04 -16.50 4.60
N ARG A 285 -18.06 -17.36 4.71
CA ARG A 285 -18.39 -18.35 3.69
C ARG A 285 -19.89 -18.39 3.41
N GLU A 286 -20.19 -18.48 2.12
CA GLU A 286 -21.48 -18.80 1.53
C GLU A 286 -21.37 -20.13 0.80
N ASN A 287 -22.19 -21.12 1.17
CA ASN A 287 -22.18 -22.44 0.52
C ASN A 287 -23.21 -22.54 -0.61
N ASP A 288 -24.11 -21.57 -0.72
CA ASP A 288 -25.04 -21.46 -1.83
C ASP A 288 -24.46 -20.62 -2.98
N ALA A 289 -24.91 -20.86 -4.18
CA ALA A 289 -24.44 -20.14 -5.36
C ALA A 289 -24.84 -18.65 -5.29
N PRO A 290 -23.88 -17.70 -5.39
CA PRO A 290 -24.20 -16.30 -5.58
C PRO A 290 -24.89 -16.11 -6.93
N PHE A 291 -25.72 -15.09 -7.05
CA PHE A 291 -26.43 -14.82 -8.29
C PHE A 291 -26.17 -13.39 -8.81
N HIS A 292 -26.42 -13.19 -10.09
CA HIS A 292 -26.24 -11.90 -10.75
C HIS A 292 -27.32 -10.91 -10.29
N SER A 293 -26.90 -9.68 -9.97
CA SER A 293 -27.76 -8.62 -9.49
C SER A 293 -27.23 -7.23 -9.90
N THR A 294 -27.89 -6.21 -9.42
CA THR A 294 -27.41 -4.82 -9.50
C THR A 294 -27.66 -4.13 -8.17
N ASN A 295 -26.71 -3.31 -7.75
CA ASN A 295 -26.85 -2.47 -6.57
C ASN A 295 -26.36 -1.05 -6.89
N GLY A 296 -27.17 -0.02 -6.64
CA GLY A 296 -26.82 1.37 -6.93
C GLY A 296 -26.44 1.67 -8.38
N GLY A 297 -26.85 0.81 -9.32
CA GLY A 297 -26.46 0.88 -10.74
C GLY A 297 -25.22 0.07 -11.11
N ALA A 298 -24.49 -0.45 -10.13
CA ALA A 298 -23.35 -1.34 -10.36
C ALA A 298 -23.82 -2.78 -10.63
N ALA A 299 -23.16 -3.47 -11.56
CA ALA A 299 -23.37 -4.91 -11.81
C ALA A 299 -22.67 -5.72 -10.70
N THR A 300 -23.42 -6.60 -10.05
CA THR A 300 -22.94 -7.28 -8.83
C THR A 300 -23.25 -8.77 -8.83
N TRP A 301 -22.43 -9.50 -8.07
CA TRP A 301 -22.81 -10.75 -7.42
C TRP A 301 -23.64 -10.42 -6.19
N TYR A 302 -24.63 -11.22 -5.88
CA TYR A 302 -25.48 -11.10 -4.71
C TYR A 302 -25.32 -12.34 -3.84
N ILE A 303 -24.86 -12.13 -2.61
CA ILE A 303 -24.84 -13.10 -1.52
C ILE A 303 -26.11 -12.90 -0.72
N THR A 304 -26.94 -13.92 -0.63
CA THR A 304 -28.23 -13.80 0.06
C THR A 304 -28.04 -13.69 1.57
N GLN A 305 -27.17 -14.54 2.11
CA GLN A 305 -26.88 -14.61 3.53
C GLN A 305 -25.60 -15.41 3.73
N TRP A 306 -24.73 -14.97 4.62
CA TRP A 306 -23.56 -15.76 5.01
C TRP A 306 -23.94 -16.87 5.99
N GLU A 307 -23.48 -18.10 5.77
CA GLU A 307 -23.65 -19.18 6.73
C GLU A 307 -22.62 -19.14 7.84
N GLN A 308 -21.42 -18.63 7.56
CA GLN A 308 -20.35 -18.53 8.53
C GLN A 308 -19.63 -17.18 8.38
N GLY A 309 -19.49 -16.46 9.49
CA GLY A 309 -18.98 -15.10 9.48
C GLY A 309 -19.95 -14.13 8.78
N VAL A 310 -19.57 -12.88 8.65
CA VAL A 310 -20.29 -11.83 7.92
C VAL A 310 -19.31 -10.75 7.51
N THR A 311 -19.74 -9.80 6.65
CA THR A 311 -19.01 -8.54 6.48
C THR A 311 -19.57 -7.45 7.39
N GLU A 312 -18.77 -6.42 7.64
CA GLU A 312 -19.17 -5.20 8.36
C GLU A 312 -18.47 -3.98 7.72
N PRO A 313 -18.84 -2.73 8.07
CA PRO A 313 -18.13 -1.54 7.58
C PRO A 313 -16.61 -1.68 7.74
N GLY A 314 -15.82 -1.32 6.73
CA GLY A 314 -14.38 -1.58 6.65
C GLY A 314 -14.01 -2.78 5.79
N SER A 315 -14.95 -3.72 5.59
CA SER A 315 -14.79 -4.82 4.64
C SER A 315 -14.91 -4.38 3.18
N SER A 316 -15.38 -3.18 2.92
CA SER A 316 -15.50 -2.57 1.57
C SER A 316 -14.27 -2.83 0.72
N GLY A 317 -14.47 -3.29 -0.51
CA GLY A 317 -13.40 -3.62 -1.46
C GLY A 317 -12.74 -4.98 -1.24
N SER A 318 -13.09 -5.72 -0.19
CA SER A 318 -12.56 -7.07 0.03
C SER A 318 -12.93 -8.02 -1.12
N PRO A 319 -12.03 -8.94 -1.50
CA PRO A 319 -12.28 -9.89 -2.57
C PRO A 319 -13.39 -10.88 -2.22
N LEU A 320 -14.21 -11.22 -3.22
CA LEU A 320 -15.04 -12.42 -3.23
C LEU A 320 -14.34 -13.47 -4.07
N PHE A 321 -13.98 -14.56 -3.44
CA PHE A 321 -13.38 -15.71 -4.11
C PHE A 321 -14.46 -16.73 -4.47
N ASP A 322 -14.35 -17.33 -5.65
CA ASP A 322 -15.01 -18.60 -5.96
C ASP A 322 -14.46 -19.68 -5.02
N GLY A 323 -15.35 -20.34 -4.28
CA GLY A 323 -14.95 -21.31 -3.28
C GLY A 323 -14.34 -22.61 -3.82
N ILE A 324 -14.30 -22.80 -5.15
CA ILE A 324 -13.71 -23.98 -5.81
C ILE A 324 -12.38 -23.66 -6.49
N THR A 325 -12.34 -22.55 -7.24
CA THR A 325 -11.14 -22.17 -8.02
C THR A 325 -10.21 -21.27 -7.24
N HIS A 326 -10.66 -20.69 -6.13
CA HIS A 326 -9.95 -19.71 -5.32
C HIS A 326 -9.59 -18.43 -6.07
N ARG A 327 -10.24 -18.16 -7.19
CA ARG A 327 -10.04 -16.94 -7.99
C ARG A 327 -11.00 -15.84 -7.57
N ILE A 328 -10.54 -14.62 -7.61
CA ILE A 328 -11.38 -13.44 -7.35
C ILE A 328 -12.40 -13.29 -8.48
N ILE A 329 -13.69 -13.25 -8.12
CA ILE A 329 -14.81 -13.01 -9.03
C ILE A 329 -15.48 -11.66 -8.81
N GLY A 330 -15.08 -10.94 -7.76
CA GLY A 330 -15.61 -9.61 -7.43
C GLY A 330 -14.98 -9.00 -6.20
N GLN A 331 -15.37 -7.76 -5.89
CA GLN A 331 -14.97 -7.03 -4.68
C GLN A 331 -16.21 -6.42 -3.99
N LEU A 332 -16.19 -6.36 -2.65
CA LEU A 332 -17.34 -5.94 -1.84
C LEU A 332 -17.77 -4.51 -2.14
N TYR A 333 -18.98 -4.37 -2.68
CA TYR A 333 -19.69 -3.10 -2.78
C TYR A 333 -20.31 -2.73 -1.43
N GLY A 334 -21.04 -3.68 -0.81
CA GLY A 334 -21.70 -3.53 0.48
C GLY A 334 -23.05 -4.23 0.53
N GLY A 335 -23.65 -4.20 1.71
CA GLY A 335 -24.94 -4.82 1.96
C GLY A 335 -25.49 -4.43 3.32
N VAL A 336 -26.26 -5.32 3.92
CA VAL A 336 -26.86 -5.15 5.24
C VAL A 336 -26.39 -6.22 6.22
N ALA A 337 -25.43 -7.06 5.82
CA ALA A 337 -24.86 -8.09 6.68
C ALA A 337 -24.21 -7.49 7.93
N SER A 338 -24.42 -8.14 9.05
CA SER A 338 -23.80 -7.83 10.33
C SER A 338 -24.05 -8.98 11.31
N CYS A 339 -23.39 -9.02 12.45
CA CYS A 339 -23.64 -10.05 13.47
C CYS A 339 -25.06 -10.03 14.04
N THR A 340 -25.79 -8.93 13.90
CA THR A 340 -27.21 -8.82 14.35
C THR A 340 -28.21 -9.03 13.20
N ASN A 341 -27.73 -9.00 11.96
CA ASN A 341 -28.54 -9.20 10.74
C ASN A 341 -27.69 -9.92 9.71
N PHE A 342 -27.82 -11.24 9.60
CA PHE A 342 -27.17 -12.06 8.60
C PHE A 342 -27.79 -11.84 7.20
N GLY A 343 -27.94 -10.57 6.83
CA GLY A 343 -28.56 -10.16 5.58
C GLY A 343 -27.62 -10.28 4.37
N TYR A 344 -28.06 -9.69 3.26
CA TYR A 344 -27.35 -9.80 2.01
C TYR A 344 -26.10 -8.92 1.95
N ASP A 345 -25.17 -9.33 1.07
CA ASP A 345 -24.08 -8.52 0.54
C ASP A 345 -24.05 -8.55 -0.98
N THR A 346 -23.45 -7.53 -1.57
CA THR A 346 -23.24 -7.42 -3.01
C THR A 346 -21.77 -7.13 -3.32
N TYR A 347 -21.27 -7.76 -4.36
CA TYR A 347 -19.88 -7.62 -4.81
C TYR A 347 -19.87 -7.18 -6.27
N GLY A 348 -19.13 -6.13 -6.61
CA GLY A 348 -18.91 -5.73 -8.00
C GLY A 348 -18.26 -6.86 -8.79
N LYS A 349 -18.71 -7.09 -10.02
CA LYS A 349 -18.29 -8.25 -10.82
C LYS A 349 -16.97 -8.01 -11.55
N THR A 350 -16.00 -8.91 -11.38
CA THR A 350 -14.72 -8.86 -12.12
C THR A 350 -14.95 -8.92 -13.63
N SER A 351 -15.90 -9.73 -14.12
CA SER A 351 -16.24 -9.82 -15.54
C SER A 351 -16.72 -8.50 -16.15
N VAL A 352 -17.41 -7.67 -15.38
CA VAL A 352 -17.82 -6.33 -15.82
C VAL A 352 -16.66 -5.35 -15.72
N SER A 353 -15.88 -5.39 -14.64
CA SER A 353 -14.66 -4.59 -14.46
C SER A 353 -13.65 -4.81 -15.59
N TRP A 354 -13.59 -6.05 -16.11
CA TRP A 354 -12.73 -6.44 -17.24
C TRP A 354 -12.97 -5.56 -18.45
N GLY A 355 -14.20 -5.44 -18.89
CA GLY A 355 -14.60 -4.60 -20.02
C GLY A 355 -14.53 -3.09 -19.75
N LEU A 356 -14.29 -2.68 -18.51
CA LEU A 356 -14.19 -1.28 -18.07
C LEU A 356 -12.73 -0.83 -17.88
N GLY A 357 -11.77 -1.61 -18.38
CA GLY A 357 -10.34 -1.27 -18.41
C GLY A 357 -9.46 -2.07 -17.46
N LEU A 358 -10.03 -2.97 -16.64
CA LEU A 358 -9.24 -3.84 -15.78
C LEU A 358 -8.31 -4.74 -16.60
N ASN A 359 -8.76 -5.19 -17.79
CA ASN A 359 -8.01 -6.01 -18.73
C ASN A 359 -6.71 -5.34 -19.22
N THR A 360 -6.64 -4.02 -19.28
CA THR A 360 -5.44 -3.29 -19.73
C THR A 360 -4.23 -3.59 -18.85
N TYR A 361 -4.48 -3.82 -17.56
CA TYR A 361 -3.42 -4.05 -16.58
C TYR A 361 -3.26 -5.54 -16.24
N LEU A 362 -4.36 -6.30 -16.17
CA LEU A 362 -4.29 -7.71 -15.79
C LEU A 362 -4.00 -8.65 -16.97
N ASP A 363 -4.14 -8.16 -18.21
CA ASP A 363 -3.71 -8.82 -19.44
C ASP A 363 -2.97 -7.83 -20.36
N PRO A 364 -1.80 -7.31 -19.92
CA PRO A 364 -1.13 -6.20 -20.62
C PRO A 364 -0.69 -6.56 -22.03
N ASN A 365 -0.44 -7.84 -22.30
CA ASN A 365 -0.06 -8.34 -23.63
C ASN A 365 -1.27 -8.65 -24.55
N GLY A 366 -2.51 -8.44 -24.06
CA GLY A 366 -3.72 -8.69 -24.84
C GLY A 366 -3.86 -10.15 -25.30
N THR A 367 -3.53 -11.09 -24.41
CA THR A 367 -3.55 -12.54 -24.73
C THR A 367 -4.97 -13.05 -24.91
N GLY A 368 -5.97 -12.32 -24.38
CA GLY A 368 -7.36 -12.72 -24.36
C GLY A 368 -7.69 -13.78 -23.30
N ILE A 369 -6.80 -14.00 -22.35
CA ILE A 369 -7.03 -14.87 -21.20
C ILE A 369 -7.99 -14.14 -20.25
N GLU A 370 -9.05 -14.80 -19.84
CA GLU A 370 -10.09 -14.25 -18.97
C GLU A 370 -10.00 -14.76 -17.53
N PHE A 371 -8.99 -15.56 -17.20
CA PHE A 371 -8.69 -15.98 -15.83
C PHE A 371 -7.21 -16.33 -15.67
N VAL A 372 -6.68 -16.14 -14.49
CA VAL A 372 -5.33 -16.55 -14.11
C VAL A 372 -5.34 -17.05 -12.67
N ASP A 373 -4.49 -18.02 -12.36
CA ASP A 373 -4.30 -18.50 -10.99
C ASP A 373 -3.42 -17.51 -10.19
N GLY A 374 -3.54 -17.58 -8.88
CA GLY A 374 -2.65 -16.81 -8.02
C GLY A 374 -1.25 -17.40 -7.97
N ILE A 375 -0.30 -16.59 -7.50
CA ILE A 375 1.11 -16.97 -7.38
C ILE A 375 1.71 -16.43 -6.08
N ASP A 376 2.54 -17.22 -5.43
CA ASP A 376 3.32 -16.77 -4.29
C ASP A 376 4.41 -15.78 -4.72
N ALA A 377 4.58 -14.69 -3.97
CA ALA A 377 5.61 -13.71 -4.27
C ALA A 377 7.02 -14.31 -4.33
N ILE A 378 7.26 -15.36 -3.53
CA ILE A 378 8.56 -16.05 -3.52
C ILE A 378 8.82 -16.88 -4.78
N ASP A 379 7.75 -17.26 -5.50
CA ASP A 379 7.84 -18.02 -6.75
C ASP A 379 7.97 -17.11 -7.98
N LEU A 380 7.85 -15.79 -7.78
CA LEU A 380 8.07 -14.83 -8.87
C LEU A 380 9.56 -14.67 -9.14
N PRO A 381 9.96 -14.62 -10.42
CA PRO A 381 11.36 -14.53 -10.79
C PRO A 381 11.95 -13.17 -10.41
N ASP A 382 13.13 -13.19 -9.79
CA ASP A 382 13.88 -11.97 -9.50
C ASP A 382 14.48 -11.37 -10.79
N PRO A 383 14.32 -10.06 -11.01
CA PRO A 383 14.99 -9.39 -12.10
C PRO A 383 16.50 -9.32 -11.86
N VAL A 384 17.30 -9.62 -12.86
CA VAL A 384 18.76 -9.50 -12.81
C VAL A 384 19.20 -8.44 -13.79
N ILE A 385 19.79 -7.36 -13.28
CA ILE A 385 20.29 -6.26 -14.11
C ILE A 385 21.62 -6.66 -14.74
N SER A 386 21.73 -6.50 -16.05
CA SER A 386 22.99 -6.53 -16.76
C SER A 386 23.18 -5.20 -17.47
N LEU A 387 24.35 -4.59 -17.24
CA LEU A 387 24.80 -3.42 -17.99
C LEU A 387 25.88 -3.89 -18.96
N ILE A 388 25.79 -3.50 -20.22
CA ILE A 388 26.84 -3.77 -21.22
C ILE A 388 28.00 -2.81 -20.97
N ASP A 389 27.68 -1.54 -20.73
CA ASP A 389 28.63 -0.51 -20.31
C ASP A 389 28.14 0.09 -19.00
N ASP A 390 29.02 0.27 -18.05
CA ASP A 390 28.72 0.82 -16.72
C ASP A 390 29.09 2.32 -16.59
N SER A 391 29.69 2.87 -17.63
CA SER A 391 30.05 4.28 -17.72
C SER A 391 30.11 4.75 -19.18
N LEU A 392 29.77 6.00 -19.40
CA LEU A 392 29.98 6.74 -20.64
C LEU A 392 30.82 7.97 -20.34
N ASP A 393 31.98 8.08 -20.98
CA ASP A 393 32.90 9.19 -20.79
C ASP A 393 32.90 10.08 -22.04
N PHE A 394 32.67 11.39 -21.86
CA PHE A 394 32.68 12.38 -22.91
C PHE A 394 33.71 13.46 -22.59
N GLU A 395 34.56 13.80 -23.55
CA GLU A 395 35.35 15.02 -23.54
C GLU A 395 34.77 16.03 -24.53
N LEU A 396 34.10 17.05 -24.03
CA LEU A 396 33.43 18.06 -24.82
C LEU A 396 34.18 19.40 -24.77
N ALA A 397 34.44 20.00 -25.93
CA ALA A 397 34.82 21.40 -26.01
C ALA A 397 33.58 22.29 -25.82
N ASN A 398 33.79 23.59 -25.60
CA ASN A 398 32.69 24.54 -25.40
C ASN A 398 31.76 24.53 -26.65
N GLU A 399 30.45 24.45 -26.42
CA GLU A 399 29.37 24.37 -27.41
C GLU A 399 29.35 23.07 -28.26
N GLU A 400 30.11 22.06 -27.89
CA GLU A 400 30.01 20.74 -28.50
C GLU A 400 28.96 19.88 -27.78
N THR A 401 28.37 18.95 -28.51
CA THR A 401 27.46 17.93 -28.01
C THR A 401 27.92 16.57 -28.46
N ASP A 402 27.80 15.58 -27.64
CA ASP A 402 28.03 14.19 -27.97
C ASP A 402 26.86 13.33 -27.45
N GLN A 403 26.76 12.13 -27.97
CA GLN A 403 25.73 11.20 -27.51
C GLN A 403 26.35 9.82 -27.39
N GLY A 404 25.95 9.10 -26.35
CA GLY A 404 26.33 7.71 -26.17
C GLY A 404 25.13 6.94 -25.65
N ASP A 405 25.11 5.67 -25.95
CA ASP A 405 24.05 4.75 -25.55
C ASP A 405 24.63 3.73 -24.56
N PHE A 406 23.90 3.42 -23.51
CA PHE A 406 24.17 2.23 -22.71
C PHE A 406 22.91 1.36 -22.65
N ILE A 407 23.11 0.05 -22.63
CA ILE A 407 22.01 -0.90 -22.66
C ILE A 407 21.82 -1.47 -21.26
N ILE A 408 20.62 -1.29 -20.71
CA ILE A 408 20.17 -1.97 -19.51
C ILE A 408 19.37 -3.18 -19.96
N SER A 409 19.78 -4.36 -19.54
CA SER A 409 19.08 -5.60 -19.87
C SER A 409 18.65 -6.31 -18.60
N ASN A 410 17.43 -6.85 -18.59
CA ASN A 410 17.04 -7.83 -17.61
C ASN A 410 17.51 -9.21 -18.11
N VAL A 411 18.51 -9.77 -17.45
CA VAL A 411 19.04 -11.13 -17.72
C VAL A 411 18.61 -12.13 -16.67
N GLY A 412 17.62 -11.76 -15.82
CA GLY A 412 16.96 -12.64 -14.89
C GLY A 412 16.18 -13.75 -15.60
N GLU A 413 15.40 -14.48 -14.82
CA GLU A 413 14.53 -15.51 -15.37
C GLU A 413 13.50 -14.90 -16.33
N GLN A 414 13.02 -15.70 -17.28
CA GLN A 414 11.97 -15.27 -18.20
C GLN A 414 10.75 -14.78 -17.40
N GLU A 415 10.18 -13.65 -17.82
CA GLU A 415 9.01 -13.00 -17.18
C GLU A 415 9.31 -12.20 -15.90
N SER A 416 10.58 -12.05 -15.46
CA SER A 416 10.90 -11.12 -14.37
C SER A 416 10.78 -9.66 -14.81
N LEU A 417 10.14 -8.82 -13.99
CA LEU A 417 9.99 -7.39 -14.25
C LEU A 417 11.20 -6.61 -13.71
N LEU A 418 11.89 -5.87 -14.57
CA LEU A 418 12.95 -4.96 -14.18
C LEU A 418 12.40 -3.52 -14.10
N SER A 419 12.30 -2.98 -12.88
CA SER A 419 12.04 -1.55 -12.67
C SER A 419 13.35 -0.81 -12.43
N TYR A 420 13.59 0.27 -13.17
CA TYR A 420 14.80 1.08 -13.00
C TYR A 420 14.46 2.57 -13.00
N SER A 421 15.33 3.36 -12.39
CA SER A 421 15.32 4.81 -12.50
C SER A 421 16.70 5.29 -12.93
N ALA A 422 16.76 6.19 -13.90
CA ALA A 422 18.01 6.82 -14.31
C ALA A 422 18.16 8.17 -13.63
N LYS A 423 19.32 8.44 -13.03
CA LYS A 423 19.69 9.75 -12.48
C LYS A 423 21.01 10.17 -13.11
N ILE A 424 21.01 11.32 -13.76
CA ILE A 424 22.23 11.93 -14.27
C ILE A 424 22.83 12.80 -13.15
N ASN A 425 24.05 12.48 -12.76
CA ASN A 425 24.87 13.35 -11.93
C ASN A 425 25.95 13.97 -12.81
N VAL A 426 25.91 15.28 -12.96
CA VAL A 426 26.96 16.02 -13.65
C VAL A 426 28.02 16.40 -12.64
N PHE A 427 29.22 15.85 -12.80
CA PHE A 427 30.37 16.22 -12.00
C PHE A 427 31.20 17.22 -12.82
N GLU A 428 31.12 18.48 -12.48
CA GLU A 428 32.06 19.45 -13.05
C GLU A 428 33.40 19.29 -12.31
N SER A 429 34.46 19.22 -13.09
CA SER A 429 35.82 19.17 -12.51
C SER A 429 36.11 20.51 -11.80
N PRO A 430 36.62 20.51 -10.55
CA PRO A 430 36.83 21.75 -9.77
C PRO A 430 38.01 22.59 -10.28
N GLN A 431 38.23 22.66 -11.57
CA GLN A 431 39.27 23.49 -12.16
C GLN A 431 38.63 24.64 -12.91
N GLY A 432 38.62 25.81 -12.22
CA GLY A 432 38.22 27.03 -12.86
C GLY A 432 38.97 27.26 -14.16
N GLY A 433 38.26 27.70 -15.20
CA GLY A 433 38.81 28.06 -16.50
C GLY A 433 38.55 29.53 -16.82
N SER A 434 39.17 30.02 -17.87
CA SER A 434 38.83 31.31 -18.47
C SER A 434 38.44 31.05 -19.93
N ASP A 435 37.36 31.70 -20.36
CA ASP A 435 37.00 31.69 -21.77
C ASP A 435 37.96 32.60 -22.60
N SER A 436 37.85 32.52 -23.91
CA SER A 436 38.66 33.35 -24.84
C SER A 436 38.40 34.86 -24.72
N SER A 437 37.40 35.27 -23.92
CA SER A 437 37.03 36.64 -23.61
C SER A 437 37.52 37.10 -22.24
N GLY A 438 38.22 36.22 -21.49
CA GLY A 438 38.81 36.52 -20.20
C GLY A 438 37.82 36.50 -19.02
N HIS A 439 36.64 35.88 -19.17
CA HIS A 439 35.76 35.65 -18.07
C HIS A 439 36.23 34.43 -17.27
N PHE A 440 36.36 34.61 -15.94
CA PHE A 440 36.65 33.55 -15.02
C PHE A 440 35.34 32.95 -14.52
N TRP A 441 35.20 31.64 -14.63
CA TRP A 441 34.18 30.90 -13.92
C TRP A 441 34.82 30.02 -12.85
N SER A 442 34.25 30.08 -11.67
CA SER A 442 34.64 29.22 -10.57
C SER A 442 33.46 28.31 -10.25
N ASP A 443 33.77 27.07 -10.14
CA ASP A 443 32.84 26.07 -9.71
C ASP A 443 32.34 26.32 -8.30
N SER A 444 31.05 26.53 -8.15
CA SER A 444 30.37 26.36 -6.89
C SER A 444 29.68 25.02 -6.96
N ASN A 445 30.07 24.05 -6.14
CA ASN A 445 29.46 22.74 -5.96
C ASN A 445 27.91 22.80 -6.00
N SER A 446 27.33 22.96 -7.16
CA SER A 446 25.90 22.88 -7.36
C SER A 446 25.60 21.67 -8.23
N GLU A 447 24.94 20.68 -7.63
CA GLU A 447 24.27 19.64 -8.40
C GLU A 447 23.24 20.34 -9.31
N THR A 448 23.54 20.46 -10.58
CA THR A 448 22.55 20.87 -11.59
C THR A 448 21.80 19.61 -12.02
N SER A 449 20.52 19.53 -11.63
CA SER A 449 19.62 18.55 -12.23
C SER A 449 19.38 18.96 -13.69
N ILE A 450 19.85 18.14 -14.62
CA ILE A 450 19.49 18.31 -16.04
C ILE A 450 18.05 17.81 -16.20
N ASN A 451 17.24 18.57 -16.90
CA ASN A 451 15.87 18.24 -17.22
C ASN A 451 15.83 16.93 -18.01
N SER A 452 14.97 15.99 -17.63
CA SER A 452 14.80 14.66 -18.24
C SER A 452 14.40 14.67 -19.72
N ASP A 453 14.18 15.84 -20.32
CA ASP A 453 13.79 15.99 -21.74
C ASP A 453 14.88 15.56 -22.74
N TRP A 454 16.06 15.11 -22.25
CA TRP A 454 17.21 14.71 -23.07
C TRP A 454 17.52 13.21 -22.97
N ILE A 455 16.79 12.45 -22.19
CA ILE A 455 16.95 11.00 -22.09
C ILE A 455 15.77 10.37 -22.82
N ASP A 456 16.02 9.81 -23.99
CA ASP A 456 15.07 8.93 -24.68
C ASP A 456 15.38 7.50 -24.22
N ILE A 457 14.48 6.95 -23.41
CA ILE A 457 14.56 5.56 -22.97
C ILE A 457 13.60 4.78 -23.86
N SER A 458 14.14 4.13 -24.88
CA SER A 458 13.37 3.17 -25.68
C SER A 458 13.32 1.82 -24.97
N GLU A 459 12.13 1.30 -24.73
CA GLU A 459 11.89 -0.04 -24.20
C GLU A 459 12.43 -1.14 -25.15
#